data_0e551ad95d764a62fe9f1e026cf5a63f
#
_entry.id   0e551ad95d764a62fe9f1e026cf5a63f
#
_cell.length_a   1.000
_cell.length_b   1.000
_cell.length_c   1.000
_cell.angle_alpha   90.00
_cell.angle_beta   90.00
_cell.angle_gamma   90.00
#
_symmetry.space_group_name_H-M   'P 1'
#
loop_
_entity.id
_entity.type
_entity.pdbx_description
1 polymer ?
#
loop_
_entity_poly.entity_id
_entity_poly.type
_entity_poly.pdbx_seq_one_letter_code
_entity_poly.pdbx_strand_id
1 'polypeptide(L)'
;AAVRRVMDLLLRRNLAVYRKTPTYAKTPAVAAELESLGVPCAGLMPVGLDTAIIPSIPNNRTEIRRALKIDEHARGFIFVGRLDPYKQPLDLVPLLQAAPDWYAIIIGRGSLGDELTRRLTDAGLLDRCRLIPQLPNEQVHVYYHACDAFVNLNPNEIFGMSLLEAMYAGCP
;
A
#
# COMPACT_ATOMS: atom_id res chain seq x y z
N ALA A 1 16.45 -28.05 5.43
CA ALA A 1 16.86 -28.75 4.19
C ALA A 1 15.65 -29.31 3.42
N ALA A 2 14.73 -30.05 4.07
CA ALA A 2 13.56 -30.67 3.41
C ALA A 2 12.61 -29.66 2.78
N VAL A 3 12.22 -28.60 3.50
CA VAL A 3 11.32 -27.54 3.00
C VAL A 3 11.90 -26.86 1.74
N ARG A 4 13.20 -26.55 1.75
CA ARG A 4 13.88 -25.93 0.60
C ARG A 4 13.84 -26.82 -0.65
N ARG A 5 14.06 -28.13 -0.49
CA ARG A 5 13.97 -29.10 -1.61
C ARG A 5 12.55 -29.18 -2.19
N VAL A 6 11.53 -29.15 -1.34
CA VAL A 6 10.13 -29.15 -1.79
C VAL A 6 9.83 -27.86 -2.55
N MET A 7 10.25 -26.71 -2.03
CA MET A 7 10.06 -25.42 -2.71
C MET A 7 10.78 -25.38 -4.06
N ASP A 8 12.02 -25.87 -4.15
CA ASP A 8 12.78 -25.94 -5.39
C ASP A 8 12.08 -26.85 -6.43
N LEU A 9 11.52 -27.97 -5.99
CA LEU A 9 10.76 -28.87 -6.86
C LEU A 9 9.49 -28.21 -7.40
N LEU A 10 8.74 -27.55 -6.52
CA LEU A 10 7.52 -26.82 -6.89
C LEU A 10 7.83 -25.67 -7.85
N LEU A 11 8.90 -24.93 -7.61
CA LEU A 11 9.35 -23.87 -8.50
C LEU A 11 9.68 -24.41 -9.89
N ARG A 12 10.48 -25.48 -10.00
CA ARG A 12 10.82 -26.10 -11.29
C ARG A 12 9.58 -26.57 -12.05
N ARG A 13 8.61 -27.15 -11.34
CA ARG A 13 7.35 -27.60 -11.93
C ARG A 13 6.53 -26.42 -12.46
N ASN A 14 6.41 -25.34 -11.69
CA ASN A 14 5.71 -24.14 -12.08
C ASN A 14 6.38 -23.47 -13.29
N LEU A 15 7.70 -23.34 -13.27
CA LEU A 15 8.46 -22.79 -14.40
C LEU A 15 8.27 -23.61 -15.68
N ALA A 16 8.15 -24.94 -15.59
CA ALA A 16 7.89 -25.80 -16.74
C ALA A 16 6.51 -25.53 -17.39
N VAL A 17 5.52 -25.11 -16.59
CA VAL A 17 4.20 -24.70 -17.10
C VAL A 17 4.31 -23.30 -17.75
N TYR A 18 4.91 -22.34 -17.04
CA TYR A 18 5.05 -20.97 -17.56
C TYR A 18 5.85 -20.89 -18.87
N ARG A 19 6.83 -21.77 -19.07
CA ARG A 19 7.58 -21.84 -20.34
C ARG A 19 6.74 -22.26 -21.54
N LYS A 20 5.59 -22.88 -21.32
CA LYS A 20 4.67 -23.39 -22.36
C LYS A 20 3.42 -22.54 -22.54
N THR A 21 3.26 -21.51 -21.71
CA THR A 21 2.09 -20.63 -21.74
C THR A 21 2.53 -19.19 -22.00
N PRO A 22 1.75 -18.39 -22.77
CA PRO A 22 2.00 -16.96 -22.91
C PRO A 22 2.01 -16.30 -21.52
N THR A 23 3.16 -15.75 -21.13
CA THR A 23 3.34 -15.11 -19.82
C THR A 23 3.55 -13.62 -20.01
N TYR A 24 2.77 -12.81 -19.29
CA TYR A 24 2.87 -11.36 -19.33
C TYR A 24 3.36 -10.85 -17.97
N ALA A 25 4.23 -9.85 -18.01
CA ALA A 25 4.75 -9.20 -16.80
C ALA A 25 4.03 -7.88 -16.51
N LYS A 26 3.89 -7.56 -15.25
CA LYS A 26 3.30 -6.27 -14.83
C LYS A 26 4.28 -5.10 -15.00
N THR A 27 5.58 -5.38 -14.86
CA THR A 27 6.65 -4.37 -14.93
C THR A 27 7.85 -4.90 -15.73
N PRO A 28 8.70 -4.01 -16.28
CA PRO A 28 9.94 -4.43 -16.93
C PRO A 28 10.87 -5.24 -16.02
N ALA A 29 10.92 -4.92 -14.73
CA ALA A 29 11.73 -5.65 -13.77
C ALA A 29 11.27 -7.11 -13.62
N VAL A 30 9.95 -7.33 -13.53
CA VAL A 30 9.37 -8.69 -13.49
C VAL A 30 9.59 -9.43 -14.81
N ALA A 31 9.54 -8.74 -15.95
CA ALA A 31 9.87 -9.35 -17.24
C ALA A 31 11.31 -9.86 -17.28
N ALA A 32 12.27 -9.04 -16.87
CA ALA A 32 13.67 -9.42 -16.78
C ALA A 32 13.92 -10.59 -15.82
N GLU A 33 13.22 -10.63 -14.68
CA GLU A 33 13.30 -11.75 -13.75
C GLU A 33 12.75 -13.05 -14.36
N LEU A 34 11.60 -13.01 -15.05
CA LEU A 34 11.04 -14.15 -15.76
C LEU A 34 12.01 -14.68 -16.81
N GLU A 35 12.60 -13.80 -17.60
CA GLU A 35 13.59 -14.16 -18.63
C GLU A 35 14.84 -14.80 -18.00
N SER A 36 15.33 -14.29 -16.85
CA SER A 36 16.44 -14.88 -16.11
C SER A 36 16.16 -16.30 -15.63
N LEU A 37 14.88 -16.62 -15.38
CA LEU A 37 14.40 -17.97 -15.03
C LEU A 37 14.08 -18.84 -16.24
N GLY A 38 14.36 -18.36 -17.46
CA GLY A 38 14.09 -19.05 -18.72
C GLY A 38 12.60 -19.14 -19.05
N VAL A 39 11.79 -18.19 -18.58
CA VAL A 39 10.37 -18.02 -18.93
C VAL A 39 10.26 -16.88 -19.93
N PRO A 40 9.89 -17.13 -21.21
CA PRO A 40 9.75 -16.07 -22.19
C PRO A 40 8.58 -15.15 -21.81
N CYS A 41 8.86 -13.84 -21.77
CA CYS A 41 7.85 -12.84 -21.52
C CYS A 41 7.21 -12.42 -22.85
N ALA A 42 5.90 -12.65 -23.00
CA ALA A 42 5.16 -12.30 -24.22
C ALA A 42 4.86 -10.80 -24.32
N GLY A 43 5.03 -10.04 -23.23
CA GLY A 43 4.84 -8.60 -23.21
C GLY A 43 4.55 -8.05 -21.82
N LEU A 44 4.36 -6.74 -21.75
CA LEU A 44 3.98 -6.07 -20.53
C LEU A 44 2.45 -5.89 -20.47
N MET A 45 1.86 -6.20 -19.32
CA MET A 45 0.46 -5.99 -19.02
C MET A 45 0.36 -5.28 -17.66
N PRO A 46 0.64 -3.96 -17.62
CA PRO A 46 0.57 -3.19 -16.39
C PRO A 46 -0.87 -3.16 -15.85
N VAL A 47 -1.00 -3.15 -14.54
CA VAL A 47 -2.29 -2.90 -13.90
C VAL A 47 -2.56 -1.41 -14.00
N GLY A 48 -3.75 -1.03 -14.48
CA GLY A 48 -4.21 0.35 -14.53
C GLY A 48 -5.22 0.66 -13.44
N LEU A 49 -5.46 1.96 -13.22
CA LEU A 49 -6.61 2.44 -12.46
C LEU A 49 -7.82 2.52 -13.39
N ASP A 50 -8.95 2.00 -12.95
CA ASP A 50 -10.22 2.31 -13.58
C ASP A 50 -10.71 3.68 -13.08
N THR A 51 -10.35 4.71 -13.81
CA THR A 51 -10.70 6.09 -13.46
C THR A 51 -12.21 6.38 -13.58
N ALA A 52 -12.98 5.51 -14.23
CA ALA A 52 -14.42 5.65 -14.30
C ALA A 52 -15.11 5.25 -12.97
N ILE A 53 -14.46 4.38 -12.19
CA ILE A 53 -14.96 3.95 -10.87
C ILE A 53 -14.52 4.92 -9.77
N ILE A 54 -13.42 5.64 -9.99
CA ILE A 54 -12.97 6.66 -9.05
C ILE A 54 -13.88 7.87 -9.22
N PRO A 55 -14.72 8.17 -8.22
CA PRO A 55 -15.60 9.31 -8.34
C PRO A 55 -14.75 10.56 -8.55
N SER A 56 -15.20 11.44 -9.44
CA SER A 56 -14.70 12.81 -9.51
C SER A 56 -15.09 13.51 -8.21
N ILE A 57 -14.30 13.28 -7.18
CA ILE A 57 -14.59 13.79 -5.84
C ILE A 57 -14.09 15.23 -5.81
N PRO A 58 -14.97 16.18 -5.53
CA PRO A 58 -14.52 17.55 -5.25
C PRO A 58 -13.47 17.48 -4.13
N ASN A 59 -12.45 18.30 -4.22
CA ASN A 59 -11.43 18.38 -3.17
C ASN A 59 -12.08 18.84 -1.84
N ASN A 60 -12.53 17.88 -1.05
CA ASN A 60 -13.22 18.09 0.24
C ASN A 60 -12.24 18.02 1.42
N ARG A 61 -10.98 18.41 1.22
CA ARG A 61 -9.93 18.37 2.24
C ARG A 61 -10.41 18.91 3.60
N THR A 62 -10.98 20.10 3.62
CA THR A 62 -11.46 20.77 4.83
C THR A 62 -12.58 19.99 5.52
N GLU A 63 -13.53 19.44 4.75
CA GLU A 63 -14.64 18.64 5.31
C GLU A 63 -14.15 17.34 5.92
N ILE A 64 -13.26 16.63 5.23
CA ILE A 64 -12.69 15.36 5.71
C ILE A 64 -11.87 15.59 6.97
N ARG A 65 -11.01 16.61 6.98
CA ARG A 65 -10.22 16.99 8.15
C ARG A 65 -11.11 17.33 9.35
N ARG A 66 -12.18 18.09 9.12
CA ARG A 66 -13.16 18.41 10.17
C ARG A 66 -13.83 17.16 10.72
N ALA A 67 -14.29 16.25 9.83
CA ALA A 67 -14.92 14.98 10.23
C ALA A 67 -13.97 14.10 11.06
N LEU A 68 -12.68 14.12 10.72
CA LEU A 68 -11.63 13.37 11.42
C LEU A 68 -11.06 14.12 12.64
N LYS A 69 -11.54 15.33 12.93
CA LYS A 69 -11.01 16.20 14.00
C LYS A 69 -9.50 16.45 13.83
N ILE A 70 -9.07 16.74 12.62
CA ILE A 70 -7.70 17.09 12.26
C ILE A 70 -7.66 18.60 12.03
N ASP A 71 -6.66 19.26 12.60
CA ASP A 71 -6.42 20.69 12.38
C ASP A 71 -6.20 20.97 10.89
N GLU A 72 -6.76 22.08 10.40
CA GLU A 72 -6.70 22.45 8.98
C GLU A 72 -5.28 22.69 8.49
N HIS A 73 -4.39 23.18 9.35
CA HIS A 73 -3.00 23.52 9.05
C HIS A 73 -2.02 22.40 9.42
N ALA A 74 -2.46 21.36 10.13
CA ALA A 74 -1.59 20.24 10.47
C ALA A 74 -1.12 19.50 9.20
N ARG A 75 0.14 19.08 9.18
CA ARG A 75 0.65 18.20 8.12
C ARG A 75 0.25 16.76 8.39
N GLY A 76 0.05 15.98 7.36
CA GLY A 76 -0.33 14.60 7.54
C GLY A 76 0.02 13.70 6.39
N PHE A 77 0.24 12.44 6.71
CA PHE A 77 0.38 11.41 5.70
C PHE A 77 -0.72 10.36 5.80
N ILE A 78 -0.90 9.64 4.71
CA ILE A 78 -1.82 8.52 4.63
C ILE A 78 -1.09 7.24 4.27
N PHE A 79 -1.42 6.16 4.98
CA PHE A 79 -1.05 4.78 4.66
C PHE A 79 -2.33 4.02 4.32
N VAL A 80 -2.36 3.39 3.14
CA VAL A 80 -3.48 2.57 2.70
C VAL A 80 -2.96 1.19 2.30
N GLY A 81 -3.42 0.17 3.00
CA GLY A 81 -2.99 -1.19 2.69
C GLY A 81 -3.27 -2.19 3.81
N ARG A 82 -2.90 -3.44 3.55
CA ARG A 82 -3.00 -4.48 4.58
C ARG A 82 -2.02 -4.22 5.71
N LEU A 83 -2.48 -4.44 6.94
CA LEU A 83 -1.65 -4.34 8.14
C LEU A 83 -0.97 -5.68 8.43
N ASP A 84 -0.26 -6.22 7.44
CA ASP A 84 0.47 -7.49 7.51
C ASP A 84 1.99 -7.26 7.41
N PRO A 85 2.84 -8.21 7.85
CA PRO A 85 4.29 -8.02 7.95
C PRO A 85 4.96 -7.50 6.67
N TYR A 86 4.52 -7.94 5.49
CA TYR A 86 5.12 -7.53 4.23
C TYR A 86 4.87 -6.06 3.85
N LYS A 87 3.86 -5.41 4.45
CA LYS A 87 3.58 -3.97 4.29
C LYS A 87 4.25 -3.12 5.37
N GLN A 88 4.90 -3.74 6.34
CA GLN A 88 5.67 -3.09 7.42
C GLN A 88 4.90 -1.98 8.17
N PRO A 89 3.60 -2.18 8.55
CA PRO A 89 2.81 -1.11 9.17
C PRO A 89 3.37 -0.65 10.52
N LEU A 90 4.18 -1.45 11.20
CA LEU A 90 4.77 -1.09 12.49
C LEU A 90 5.83 0.02 12.37
N ASP A 91 6.40 0.22 11.18
CA ASP A 91 7.36 1.29 10.92
C ASP A 91 6.70 2.68 10.83
N LEU A 92 5.35 2.73 10.81
CA LEU A 92 4.60 3.98 11.00
C LEU A 92 4.84 4.60 12.38
N VAL A 93 5.15 3.79 13.40
CA VAL A 93 5.40 4.29 14.77
C VAL A 93 6.67 5.14 14.82
N PRO A 94 7.86 4.64 14.45
CA PRO A 94 9.07 5.47 14.43
C PRO A 94 8.97 6.62 13.44
N LEU A 95 8.24 6.48 12.32
CA LEU A 95 8.00 7.57 11.39
C LEU A 95 7.26 8.73 12.06
N LEU A 96 6.18 8.45 12.80
CA LEU A 96 5.43 9.47 13.55
C LEU A 96 6.21 10.07 14.72
N GLN A 97 7.10 9.28 15.34
CA GLN A 97 8.00 9.80 16.37
C GLN A 97 8.99 10.83 15.80
N ALA A 98 9.50 10.55 14.59
CA ALA A 98 10.43 11.45 13.90
C ALA A 98 9.75 12.71 13.33
N ALA A 99 8.43 12.72 13.22
CA ALA A 99 7.63 13.81 12.66
C ALA A 99 6.59 14.31 13.70
N PRO A 100 7.01 15.08 14.74
CA PRO A 100 6.15 15.44 15.87
C PRO A 100 4.93 16.27 15.47
N ASP A 101 5.03 17.08 14.41
CA ASP A 101 3.95 17.96 13.94
C ASP A 101 3.05 17.32 12.88
N TRP A 102 3.26 16.03 12.60
CA TRP A 102 2.47 15.31 11.63
C TRP A 102 1.40 14.43 12.29
N TYR A 103 0.28 14.25 11.61
CA TYR A 103 -0.70 13.20 11.91
C TYR A 103 -0.67 12.10 10.84
N ALA A 104 -1.27 10.97 11.13
CA ALA A 104 -1.42 9.85 10.21
C ALA A 104 -2.89 9.45 10.04
N ILE A 105 -3.30 9.22 8.79
CA ILE A 105 -4.49 8.45 8.45
C ILE A 105 -4.01 7.06 8.03
N ILE A 106 -4.48 6.03 8.72
CA ILE A 106 -4.08 4.64 8.47
C ILE A 106 -5.33 3.86 8.12
N ILE A 107 -5.46 3.44 6.86
CA ILE A 107 -6.63 2.72 6.35
C ILE A 107 -6.24 1.29 6.03
N GLY A 108 -6.87 0.33 6.71
CA GLY A 108 -6.66 -1.07 6.43
C GLY A 108 -6.88 -1.98 7.62
N ARG A 109 -6.69 -3.26 7.38
CA ARG A 109 -6.72 -4.32 8.39
C ARG A 109 -5.69 -5.41 8.07
N GLY A 110 -5.30 -6.17 9.07
CA GLY A 110 -4.35 -7.27 8.93
C GLY A 110 -3.90 -7.79 10.27
N SER A 111 -3.02 -8.78 10.24
CA SER A 111 -2.55 -9.50 11.44
C SER A 111 -1.78 -8.63 12.44
N LEU A 112 -1.25 -7.48 12.00
CA LEU A 112 -0.52 -6.55 12.86
C LEU A 112 -1.36 -5.34 13.32
N GLY A 113 -2.68 -5.32 13.06
CA GLY A 113 -3.52 -4.18 13.43
C GLY A 113 -3.55 -3.89 14.92
N ASP A 114 -3.76 -4.93 15.74
CA ASP A 114 -3.80 -4.79 17.21
C ASP A 114 -2.42 -4.40 17.77
N GLU A 115 -1.36 -5.00 17.24
CA GLU A 115 0.01 -4.68 17.64
C GLU A 115 0.38 -3.23 17.26
N LEU A 116 -0.02 -2.76 16.09
CA LEU A 116 0.16 -1.37 15.68
C LEU A 116 -0.55 -0.42 16.64
N THR A 117 -1.82 -0.69 16.94
CA THR A 117 -2.62 0.11 17.88
C THR A 117 -1.97 0.16 19.26
N ARG A 118 -1.52 -0.99 19.76
CA ARG A 118 -0.81 -1.06 21.05
C ARG A 118 0.46 -0.20 21.04
N ARG A 119 1.30 -0.32 20.01
CA ARG A 119 2.55 0.46 19.92
C ARG A 119 2.31 1.96 19.80
N LEU A 120 1.29 2.37 19.06
CA LEU A 120 0.90 3.78 18.95
C LEU A 120 0.42 4.32 20.31
N THR A 121 -0.31 3.51 21.08
CA THR A 121 -0.76 3.86 22.43
C THR A 121 0.41 3.98 23.39
N ASP A 122 1.30 2.97 23.43
CA ASP A 122 2.48 2.94 24.31
C ASP A 122 3.44 4.12 24.03
N ALA A 123 3.49 4.56 22.77
CA ALA A 123 4.29 5.71 22.34
C ALA A 123 3.59 7.07 22.54
N GLY A 124 2.34 7.12 23.01
CA GLY A 124 1.56 8.36 23.15
C GLY A 124 1.21 9.02 21.80
N LEU A 125 1.08 8.24 20.73
CA LEU A 125 0.88 8.74 19.36
C LEU A 125 -0.57 8.60 18.87
N LEU A 126 -1.43 7.94 19.63
CA LEU A 126 -2.76 7.57 19.16
C LEU A 126 -3.62 8.80 18.82
N ASP A 127 -3.46 9.90 19.55
CA ASP A 127 -4.21 11.14 19.30
C ASP A 127 -3.86 11.78 17.96
N ARG A 128 -2.65 11.50 17.45
CA ARG A 128 -2.19 11.94 16.13
C ARG A 128 -2.51 10.95 15.02
N CYS A 129 -3.21 9.85 15.33
CA CYS A 129 -3.56 8.82 14.37
C CYS A 129 -5.07 8.75 14.16
N ARG A 130 -5.46 8.44 12.93
CA ARG A 130 -6.83 8.06 12.58
C ARG A 130 -6.77 6.66 11.99
N LEU A 131 -7.05 5.67 12.85
CA LEU A 131 -7.12 4.27 12.45
C LEU A 131 -8.51 4.00 11.87
N ILE A 132 -8.57 3.73 10.59
CA ILE A 132 -9.80 3.49 9.85
C ILE A 132 -9.77 2.03 9.38
N PRO A 133 -10.81 1.23 9.69
CA PRO A 133 -10.93 -0.11 9.15
C PRO A 133 -10.92 -0.10 7.61
N GLN A 134 -10.73 -1.27 7.02
CA GLN A 134 -10.82 -1.40 5.57
C GLN A 134 -12.15 -0.84 5.05
N LEU A 135 -12.05 0.05 4.08
CA LEU A 135 -13.18 0.66 3.36
C LEU A 135 -13.29 0.10 1.94
N PRO A 136 -14.48 0.18 1.32
CA PRO A 136 -14.61 0.04 -0.13
C PRO A 136 -13.70 1.04 -0.86
N ASN A 137 -13.18 0.65 -2.02
CA ASN A 137 -12.18 1.44 -2.74
C ASN A 137 -12.68 2.85 -3.09
N GLU A 138 -13.94 2.96 -3.45
CA GLU A 138 -14.60 4.23 -3.78
C GLU A 138 -14.59 5.23 -2.62
N GLN A 139 -14.57 4.72 -1.39
CA GLN A 139 -14.54 5.55 -0.18
C GLN A 139 -13.12 5.94 0.24
N VAL A 140 -12.11 5.18 -0.17
CA VAL A 140 -10.71 5.46 0.20
C VAL A 140 -10.20 6.74 -0.47
N HIS A 141 -10.65 6.99 -1.70
CA HIS A 141 -10.13 8.10 -2.53
C HIS A 141 -10.29 9.48 -1.87
N VAL A 142 -11.36 9.69 -1.10
CA VAL A 142 -11.59 10.97 -0.41
C VAL A 142 -10.50 11.28 0.62
N TYR A 143 -9.92 10.26 1.25
CA TYR A 143 -8.92 10.45 2.31
C TYR A 143 -7.55 10.86 1.78
N TYR A 144 -7.21 10.52 0.53
CA TYR A 144 -5.96 11.00 -0.07
C TYR A 144 -5.91 12.53 -0.13
N HIS A 145 -7.05 13.19 -0.40
CA HIS A 145 -7.13 14.65 -0.42
C HIS A 145 -6.91 15.29 0.96
N ALA A 146 -7.13 14.56 2.04
CA ALA A 146 -6.93 15.09 3.38
C ALA A 146 -5.46 15.17 3.79
N CYS A 147 -4.57 14.48 3.11
CA CYS A 147 -3.16 14.33 3.46
C CYS A 147 -2.23 15.11 2.54
N ASP A 148 -1.00 15.29 2.99
CA ASP A 148 0.07 16.00 2.30
C ASP A 148 1.07 15.04 1.67
N ALA A 149 1.05 13.75 2.08
CA ALA A 149 1.90 12.71 1.53
C ALA A 149 1.26 11.32 1.66
N PHE A 150 1.54 10.45 0.70
CA PHE A 150 1.24 9.03 0.77
C PHE A 150 2.50 8.26 1.21
N VAL A 151 2.34 7.30 2.11
CA VAL A 151 3.47 6.49 2.60
C VAL A 151 3.30 5.03 2.21
N ASN A 152 4.28 4.49 1.50
CA ASN A 152 4.44 3.06 1.24
C ASN A 152 5.72 2.55 1.91
N LEU A 153 5.58 1.62 2.85
CA LEU A 153 6.70 1.07 3.63
C LEU A 153 7.15 -0.32 3.12
N ASN A 154 6.50 -0.85 2.08
CA ASN A 154 6.90 -2.13 1.51
C ASN A 154 8.12 -1.97 0.59
N PRO A 155 9.32 -2.46 0.97
CA PRO A 155 10.52 -2.31 0.15
C PRO A 155 10.48 -3.16 -1.13
N ASN A 156 9.59 -4.15 -1.19
CA ASN A 156 9.43 -5.08 -2.32
C ASN A 156 8.10 -4.86 -3.04
N GLU A 157 7.62 -3.62 -3.10
CA GLU A 157 6.38 -3.33 -3.82
C GLU A 157 6.58 -3.50 -5.32
N ILE A 158 5.93 -4.49 -5.89
CA ILE A 158 6.00 -4.77 -7.33
C ILE A 158 5.08 -3.83 -8.10
N PHE A 159 3.89 -3.57 -7.54
CA PHE A 159 2.90 -2.70 -8.16
C PHE A 159 1.91 -2.21 -7.09
N GLY A 160 2.13 -1.00 -6.62
CA GLY A 160 1.34 -0.38 -5.55
C GLY A 160 0.07 0.26 -6.09
N MET A 161 -1.09 -0.43 -6.06
CA MET A 161 -2.37 0.17 -6.46
C MET A 161 -2.68 1.42 -5.65
N SER A 162 -2.52 1.36 -4.33
CA SER A 162 -2.74 2.51 -3.44
C SER A 162 -1.80 3.69 -3.75
N LEU A 163 -0.59 3.43 -4.25
CA LEU A 163 0.32 4.47 -4.74
C LEU A 163 -0.25 5.17 -5.99
N LEU A 164 -0.76 4.40 -6.96
CA LEU A 164 -1.37 4.97 -8.16
C LEU A 164 -2.64 5.76 -7.81
N GLU A 165 -3.44 5.27 -6.88
CA GLU A 165 -4.64 5.95 -6.38
C GLU A 165 -4.27 7.28 -5.72
N ALA A 166 -3.24 7.29 -4.87
CA ALA A 166 -2.73 8.51 -4.23
C ALA A 166 -2.25 9.53 -5.27
N MET A 167 -1.43 9.08 -6.25
CA MET A 167 -0.95 9.94 -7.35
C MET A 167 -2.10 10.52 -8.17
N TYR A 168 -3.11 9.70 -8.49
CA TYR A 168 -4.30 10.16 -9.21
C TYR A 168 -5.10 11.21 -8.43
N ALA A 169 -5.18 11.05 -7.10
CA ALA A 169 -5.81 12.01 -6.20
C ALA A 169 -4.95 13.27 -5.96
N GLY A 170 -3.75 13.36 -6.52
CA GLY A 170 -2.83 14.48 -6.31
C GLY A 170 -2.16 14.48 -4.93
N CYS A 171 -2.12 13.35 -4.23
CA CYS A 171 -1.40 13.17 -2.98
C CYS A 171 0.00 12.62 -3.30
N PRO A 172 1.09 13.40 -3.08
CA PRO A 172 2.45 12.98 -3.36
C PRO A 172 2.95 11.87 -2.43
#